data_e23d7e1d43584ba56bd827182ed2e290
#
_entry.id   e23d7e1d43584ba56bd827182ed2e290
#
_cell.length_a   1.000
_cell.length_b   1.000
_cell.length_c   1.000
_cell.angle_alpha   90.00
_cell.angle_beta   90.00
_cell.angle_gamma   90.00
#
_symmetry.space_group_name_H-M   'P 1'
#
loop_
_entity.id
_entity.type
_entity.pdbx_description
1 polymer ?
#
loop_
_entity_poly.entity_id
_entity_poly.type
_entity_poly.pdbx_seq_one_letter_code
_entity_poly.pdbx_strand_id
1 'polypeptide(L)'
;MVKKKGEVKIQIKDLNLYYSDFHALKNINMDIRANRITALIGPSGCGKSTLLRTLNRINDTIDGVRITGEILINGKNIYGEDMQVDRVRKEVGMVFQRPNPFPLSIYNNIAFGLEINRMVKSSKETAKIVQESLEDVLLWDDLKNNLKMSALNLSLEQQ
;
A
#
# COMPACT_ATOMS: atom_id res chain seq x y z
N MET A 1 -8.71 15.74 15.22
CA MET A 1 -9.79 14.81 15.64
C MET A 1 -9.16 13.57 16.23
N VAL A 2 -9.26 13.35 17.53
CA VAL A 2 -8.76 12.13 18.18
C VAL A 2 -9.67 10.97 17.75
N LYS A 3 -9.19 10.07 16.86
CA LYS A 3 -9.95 8.88 16.45
C LYS A 3 -10.13 7.96 17.66
N LYS A 4 -11.38 7.60 17.96
CA LYS A 4 -11.74 6.71 19.06
C LYS A 4 -10.89 5.44 19.07
N LYS A 5 -10.24 5.14 20.22
CA LYS A 5 -9.49 3.92 20.48
C LYS A 5 -10.41 2.71 20.29
N GLY A 6 -10.25 1.96 19.20
CA GLY A 6 -11.04 0.73 18.96
C GLY A 6 -11.92 0.69 17.71
N GLU A 7 -11.95 1.77 16.89
CA GLU A 7 -12.69 1.79 15.61
C GLU A 7 -12.15 0.76 14.61
N VAL A 8 -13.06 0.01 13.97
CA VAL A 8 -12.69 -0.91 12.86
C VAL A 8 -12.33 -0.10 11.64
N LYS A 9 -11.10 -0.26 11.15
CA LYS A 9 -10.58 0.41 9.96
C LYS A 9 -10.88 -0.36 8.70
N ILE A 10 -10.67 -1.70 8.75
CA ILE A 10 -10.93 -2.60 7.65
C ILE A 10 -11.81 -3.73 8.18
N GLN A 11 -12.90 -4.01 7.48
CA GLN A 11 -13.77 -5.15 7.75
C GLN A 11 -13.83 -6.04 6.52
N ILE A 12 -13.54 -7.31 6.69
CA ILE A 12 -13.57 -8.33 5.64
C ILE A 12 -14.70 -9.29 5.97
N LYS A 13 -15.59 -9.55 4.99
CA LYS A 13 -16.76 -10.41 5.13
C LYS A 13 -16.82 -11.41 4.00
N ASP A 14 -16.83 -12.69 4.36
CA ASP A 14 -17.02 -13.85 3.46
C ASP A 14 -16.12 -13.78 2.21
N LEU A 15 -14.89 -13.25 2.39
CA LEU A 15 -13.95 -13.04 1.30
C LEU A 15 -13.46 -14.37 0.76
N ASN A 16 -13.69 -14.57 -0.53
CA ASN A 16 -13.09 -15.67 -1.29
C ASN A 16 -12.29 -15.09 -2.45
N LEU A 17 -11.14 -15.69 -2.74
CA LEU A 17 -10.32 -15.35 -3.90
C LEU A 17 -9.88 -16.61 -4.60
N TYR A 18 -10.01 -16.57 -5.92
CA TYR A 18 -9.61 -17.64 -6.82
C TYR A 18 -8.58 -17.13 -7.82
N TYR A 19 -7.57 -17.93 -8.08
CA TYR A 19 -6.66 -17.82 -9.22
C TYR A 19 -7.08 -18.90 -10.22
N SER A 20 -7.82 -18.53 -11.26
CA SER A 20 -8.51 -19.48 -12.14
C SER A 20 -9.34 -20.48 -11.31
N ASP A 21 -9.01 -21.77 -11.30
CA ASP A 21 -9.71 -22.80 -10.53
C ASP A 21 -9.17 -22.97 -9.10
N PHE A 22 -8.03 -22.38 -8.76
CA PHE A 22 -7.42 -22.50 -7.45
C PHE A 22 -8.04 -21.55 -6.42
N HIS A 23 -8.73 -22.10 -5.41
CA HIS A 23 -9.35 -21.35 -4.32
C HIS A 23 -8.31 -20.98 -3.27
N ALA A 24 -7.72 -19.78 -3.38
CA ALA A 24 -6.60 -19.32 -2.58
C ALA A 24 -7.01 -18.74 -1.22
N LEU A 25 -8.09 -17.97 -1.15
CA LEU A 25 -8.66 -17.48 0.11
C LEU A 25 -10.07 -18.03 0.25
N LYS A 26 -10.36 -18.64 1.41
CA LYS A 26 -11.60 -19.39 1.64
C LYS A 26 -12.36 -18.75 2.81
N ASN A 27 -13.46 -18.07 2.50
CA ASN A 27 -14.40 -17.51 3.48
C ASN A 27 -13.70 -16.73 4.61
N ILE A 28 -12.84 -15.78 4.26
CA ILE A 28 -12.09 -14.98 5.24
C ILE A 28 -13.03 -13.93 5.84
N ASN A 29 -13.11 -13.95 7.17
CA ASN A 29 -13.83 -12.95 7.97
C ASN A 29 -12.86 -12.35 8.99
N MET A 30 -12.65 -11.04 8.96
CA MET A 30 -11.66 -10.37 9.80
C MET A 30 -11.96 -8.88 9.98
N ASP A 31 -11.76 -8.37 11.19
CA ASP A 31 -11.74 -6.95 11.49
C ASP A 31 -10.32 -6.48 11.84
N ILE A 32 -9.85 -5.43 11.18
CA ILE A 32 -8.58 -4.75 11.47
C ILE A 32 -8.90 -3.38 12.06
N ARG A 33 -8.37 -3.11 13.25
CA ARG A 33 -8.64 -1.88 14.00
C ARG A 33 -7.74 -0.73 13.56
N ALA A 34 -8.27 0.49 13.62
CA ALA A 34 -7.53 1.70 13.35
C ALA A 34 -6.39 1.92 14.36
N ASN A 35 -5.29 2.52 13.90
CA ASN A 35 -4.13 2.89 14.72
C ASN A 35 -3.52 1.71 15.49
N ARG A 36 -3.49 0.53 14.87
CA ARG A 36 -2.91 -0.69 15.41
C ARG A 36 -2.04 -1.38 14.36
N ILE A 37 -0.99 -2.05 14.81
CA ILE A 37 -0.24 -3.00 14.00
C ILE A 37 -0.95 -4.35 14.11
N THR A 38 -1.29 -4.94 12.96
CA THR A 38 -1.87 -6.28 12.88
C THR A 38 -0.93 -7.16 12.09
N ALA A 39 -0.46 -8.24 12.70
CA ALA A 39 0.42 -9.21 12.06
C ALA A 39 -0.37 -10.44 11.58
N LEU A 40 -0.12 -10.87 10.34
CA LEU A 40 -0.62 -12.12 9.79
C LEU A 40 0.46 -13.19 9.92
N ILE A 41 0.21 -14.23 10.72
CA ILE A 41 1.15 -15.31 11.00
C ILE A 41 0.58 -16.62 10.42
N GLY A 42 1.46 -17.43 9.84
CA GLY A 42 1.09 -18.74 9.28
C GLY A 42 2.18 -19.29 8.35
N PRO A 43 2.08 -20.54 7.92
CA PRO A 43 3.06 -21.20 7.06
C PRO A 43 3.18 -20.51 5.69
N SER A 44 4.25 -20.83 4.94
CA SER A 44 4.39 -20.37 3.56
C SER A 44 3.22 -20.90 2.71
N GLY A 45 2.73 -20.09 1.77
CA GLY A 45 1.65 -20.48 0.87
C GLY A 45 0.22 -20.41 1.45
N CYS A 46 0.01 -20.08 2.75
CA CYS A 46 -1.33 -20.05 3.35
C CYS A 46 -2.18 -18.81 2.98
N GLY A 47 -1.77 -17.99 2.02
CA GLY A 47 -2.58 -16.88 1.50
C GLY A 47 -2.32 -15.50 2.13
N LYS A 48 -1.36 -15.32 3.07
CA LYS A 48 -1.09 -14.03 3.72
C LYS A 48 -0.82 -12.88 2.73
N SER A 49 0.09 -13.12 1.78
CA SER A 49 0.42 -12.12 0.76
C SER A 49 -0.72 -11.91 -0.22
N THR A 50 -1.51 -12.95 -0.52
CA THR A 50 -2.72 -12.84 -1.32
C THR A 50 -3.73 -11.92 -0.63
N LEU A 51 -3.98 -12.11 0.67
CA LEU A 51 -4.88 -11.26 1.44
C LEU A 51 -4.39 -9.79 1.46
N LEU A 52 -3.10 -9.54 1.75
CA LEU A 52 -2.53 -8.19 1.74
C LEU A 52 -2.69 -7.52 0.37
N ARG A 53 -2.38 -8.23 -0.72
CA ARG A 53 -2.56 -7.73 -2.09
C ARG A 53 -4.01 -7.47 -2.48
N THR A 54 -4.95 -8.16 -1.84
CA THR A 54 -6.39 -7.93 -2.07
C THR A 54 -6.83 -6.59 -1.46
N LEU A 55 -6.24 -6.16 -0.32
CA LEU A 55 -6.61 -4.91 0.35
C LEU A 55 -6.31 -3.66 -0.47
N ASN A 56 -5.30 -3.68 -1.35
CA ASN A 56 -5.00 -2.57 -2.27
C ASN A 56 -5.32 -2.88 -3.73
N ARG A 57 -6.04 -3.98 -3.98
CA ARG A 57 -6.52 -4.39 -5.30
C ARG A 57 -5.41 -4.68 -6.33
N ILE A 58 -4.18 -5.02 -5.88
CA ILE A 58 -3.11 -5.46 -6.81
C ILE A 58 -3.45 -6.79 -7.46
N ASN A 59 -4.19 -7.69 -6.78
CA ASN A 59 -4.59 -8.94 -7.38
C ASN A 59 -5.46 -8.78 -8.64
N ASP A 60 -6.13 -7.63 -8.82
CA ASP A 60 -6.94 -7.32 -10.00
C ASP A 60 -6.11 -7.26 -11.30
N THR A 61 -4.79 -7.13 -11.20
CA THR A 61 -3.87 -7.11 -12.35
C THR A 61 -3.48 -8.51 -12.83
N ILE A 62 -3.94 -9.56 -12.16
CA ILE A 62 -3.63 -10.95 -12.48
C ILE A 62 -4.81 -11.55 -13.25
N ASP A 63 -4.55 -12.04 -14.45
CA ASP A 63 -5.56 -12.66 -15.29
C ASP A 63 -6.19 -13.89 -14.58
N GLY A 64 -7.52 -14.03 -14.72
CA GLY A 64 -8.26 -15.14 -14.12
C GLY A 64 -8.48 -15.02 -12.60
N VAL A 65 -8.19 -13.86 -11.99
CA VAL A 65 -8.56 -13.63 -10.59
C VAL A 65 -10.05 -13.36 -10.47
N ARG A 66 -10.69 -14.07 -9.56
CA ARG A 66 -12.09 -13.84 -9.16
C ARG A 66 -12.17 -13.66 -7.65
N ILE A 67 -12.81 -12.58 -7.23
CA ILE A 67 -12.99 -12.22 -5.83
C ILE A 67 -14.48 -12.11 -5.53
N THR A 68 -14.92 -12.66 -4.40
CA THR A 68 -16.30 -12.55 -3.89
C THR A 68 -16.26 -12.22 -2.41
N GLY A 69 -17.36 -11.71 -1.87
CA GLY A 69 -17.43 -11.18 -0.51
C GLY A 69 -17.21 -9.66 -0.49
N GLU A 70 -16.99 -9.11 0.69
CA GLU A 70 -16.85 -7.67 0.87
C GLU A 70 -15.56 -7.32 1.62
N ILE A 71 -14.92 -6.23 1.21
CA ILE A 71 -13.85 -5.57 1.97
C ILE A 71 -14.24 -4.10 2.15
N LEU A 72 -14.52 -3.73 3.37
CA LEU A 72 -14.89 -2.37 3.73
C LEU A 72 -13.68 -1.66 4.34
N ILE A 73 -13.24 -0.55 3.76
CA ILE A 73 -12.23 0.36 4.33
C ILE A 73 -12.92 1.66 4.69
N ASN A 74 -12.86 2.06 5.96
CA ASN A 74 -13.62 3.21 6.46
C ASN A 74 -15.13 3.11 6.14
N GLY A 75 -15.70 1.89 6.15
CA GLY A 75 -17.11 1.63 5.84
C GLY A 75 -17.47 1.63 4.35
N LYS A 76 -16.50 1.79 3.44
CA LYS A 76 -16.73 1.77 1.99
C LYS A 76 -16.18 0.47 1.39
N ASN A 77 -17.00 -0.24 0.61
CA ASN A 77 -16.57 -1.45 -0.07
C ASN A 77 -15.59 -1.09 -1.21
N ILE A 78 -14.36 -1.60 -1.10
CA ILE A 78 -13.31 -1.34 -2.11
C ILE A 78 -13.53 -2.08 -3.43
N TYR A 79 -14.46 -3.03 -3.48
CA TYR A 79 -14.91 -3.75 -4.68
C TYR A 79 -16.32 -3.35 -5.12
N GLY A 80 -16.89 -2.27 -4.54
CA GLY A 80 -18.18 -1.73 -4.97
C GLY A 80 -18.12 -1.14 -6.38
N GLU A 81 -19.27 -1.13 -7.09
CA GLU A 81 -19.38 -0.69 -8.48
C GLU A 81 -18.86 0.75 -8.72
N ASP A 82 -19.07 1.66 -7.77
CA ASP A 82 -18.64 3.06 -7.86
C ASP A 82 -17.18 3.27 -7.39
N MET A 83 -16.45 2.21 -6.98
CA MET A 83 -15.12 2.36 -6.40
C MET A 83 -14.02 2.29 -7.45
N GLN A 84 -13.36 3.42 -7.69
CA GLN A 84 -12.20 3.50 -8.57
C GLN A 84 -10.96 2.88 -7.91
N VAL A 85 -10.25 2.01 -8.65
CA VAL A 85 -9.04 1.30 -8.19
C VAL A 85 -7.95 2.28 -7.74
N ASP A 86 -7.73 3.35 -8.51
CA ASP A 86 -6.69 4.34 -8.22
C ASP A 86 -6.93 5.05 -6.88
N ARG A 87 -8.20 5.27 -6.53
CA ARG A 87 -8.56 5.82 -5.23
C ARG A 87 -8.19 4.88 -4.08
N VAL A 88 -8.47 3.58 -4.25
CA VAL A 88 -8.11 2.57 -3.25
C VAL A 88 -6.59 2.52 -3.08
N ARG A 89 -5.82 2.46 -4.19
CA ARG A 89 -4.35 2.40 -4.16
C ARG A 89 -3.70 3.66 -3.58
N LYS A 90 -4.35 4.81 -3.72
CA LYS A 90 -3.92 6.05 -3.08
C LYS A 90 -4.10 6.03 -1.55
N GLU A 91 -5.17 5.38 -1.07
CA GLU A 91 -5.50 5.29 0.36
C GLU A 91 -4.80 4.11 1.06
N VAL A 92 -4.44 3.06 0.32
CA VAL A 92 -3.83 1.83 0.82
C VAL A 92 -2.46 1.62 0.19
N GLY A 93 -1.44 2.16 0.83
CA GLY A 93 -0.05 1.93 0.43
C GLY A 93 0.35 0.47 0.65
N MET A 94 1.32 -0.01 -0.15
CA MET A 94 1.88 -1.34 -0.01
C MET A 94 3.39 -1.29 -0.11
N VAL A 95 4.06 -1.93 0.84
CA VAL A 95 5.52 -2.16 0.80
C VAL A 95 5.74 -3.60 0.34
N PHE A 96 6.50 -3.77 -0.74
CA PHE A 96 6.82 -5.10 -1.29
C PHE A 96 8.05 -5.69 -0.58
N GLN A 97 8.13 -7.01 -0.55
CA GLN A 97 9.28 -7.72 0.01
C GLN A 97 10.59 -7.40 -0.73
N ARG A 98 10.53 -7.17 -2.04
CA ARG A 98 11.67 -6.70 -2.83
C ARG A 98 11.40 -5.26 -3.22
N PRO A 99 12.32 -4.34 -2.91
CA PRO A 99 12.21 -2.96 -3.37
C PRO A 99 12.11 -2.90 -4.89
N ASN A 100 11.37 -1.94 -5.40
CA ASN A 100 11.19 -1.73 -6.84
C ASN A 100 11.18 -0.24 -7.15
N PRO A 101 12.28 0.49 -6.90
CA PRO A 101 12.36 1.90 -7.23
C PRO A 101 12.33 2.09 -8.75
N PHE A 102 11.72 3.18 -9.20
CA PHE A 102 11.83 3.61 -10.59
C PHE A 102 13.29 3.99 -10.93
N PRO A 103 13.72 3.87 -12.19
CA PRO A 103 15.04 4.32 -12.64
C PRO A 103 15.14 5.86 -12.69
N LEU A 104 14.81 6.48 -11.59
CA LEU A 104 14.78 7.91 -11.35
C LEU A 104 15.72 8.25 -10.18
N SER A 105 15.91 9.55 -9.92
CA SER A 105 16.62 10.00 -8.72
C SER A 105 15.86 9.63 -7.44
N ILE A 106 16.55 9.65 -6.29
CA ILE A 106 15.93 9.45 -4.98
C ILE A 106 14.79 10.45 -4.80
N TYR A 107 15.06 11.74 -5.06
CA TYR A 107 14.06 12.80 -4.99
C TYR A 107 12.83 12.49 -5.85
N ASN A 108 13.06 12.15 -7.11
CA ASN A 108 11.95 11.91 -8.04
C ASN A 108 11.16 10.63 -7.71
N ASN A 109 11.76 9.60 -7.12
CA ASN A 109 11.02 8.42 -6.65
C ASN A 109 10.01 8.79 -5.57
N ILE A 110 10.40 9.63 -4.60
CA ILE A 110 9.51 10.07 -3.51
C ILE A 110 8.48 11.07 -4.03
N ALA A 111 8.90 12.03 -4.87
CA ALA A 111 8.03 13.05 -5.43
C ALA A 111 6.99 12.49 -6.41
N PHE A 112 7.28 11.39 -7.09
CA PHE A 112 6.45 10.81 -8.15
C PHE A 112 4.99 10.62 -7.73
N GLY A 113 4.76 10.01 -6.56
CA GLY A 113 3.41 9.78 -6.05
C GLY A 113 2.65 11.09 -5.74
N LEU A 114 3.36 12.11 -5.29
CA LEU A 114 2.78 13.42 -4.98
C LEU A 114 2.37 14.16 -6.26
N GLU A 115 3.22 14.12 -7.28
CA GLU A 115 3.02 14.82 -8.54
C GLU A 115 1.90 14.17 -9.39
N ILE A 116 1.94 12.86 -9.59
CA ILE A 116 0.94 12.14 -10.39
C ILE A 116 -0.46 12.24 -9.78
N ASN A 117 -0.55 12.29 -8.45
CA ASN A 117 -1.81 12.44 -7.73
C ASN A 117 -2.20 13.90 -7.49
N ARG A 118 -1.43 14.87 -8.00
CA ARG A 118 -1.67 16.31 -7.82
C ARG A 118 -1.87 16.70 -6.35
N MET A 119 -1.06 16.10 -5.46
CA MET A 119 -1.16 16.33 -4.02
C MET A 119 -0.43 17.58 -3.56
N VAL A 120 0.44 18.14 -4.41
CA VAL A 120 1.28 19.30 -4.14
C VAL A 120 1.04 20.38 -5.19
N LYS A 121 1.19 21.65 -4.79
CA LYS A 121 0.94 22.82 -5.62
C LYS A 121 2.22 23.56 -6.03
N SER A 122 3.37 23.22 -5.43
CA SER A 122 4.63 23.88 -5.70
C SER A 122 5.83 22.97 -5.44
N SER A 123 6.94 23.25 -6.14
CA SER A 123 8.21 22.52 -5.91
C SER A 123 8.73 22.68 -4.48
N LYS A 124 8.44 23.80 -3.80
CA LYS A 124 8.83 24.00 -2.40
C LYS A 124 8.08 23.06 -1.46
N GLU A 125 6.78 22.87 -1.71
CA GLU A 125 5.96 21.93 -0.95
C GLU A 125 6.42 20.49 -1.18
N THR A 126 6.68 20.11 -2.44
CA THR A 126 7.25 18.80 -2.78
C THR A 126 8.57 18.55 -2.05
N ALA A 127 9.50 19.52 -2.08
CA ALA A 127 10.79 19.38 -1.42
C ALA A 127 10.66 19.17 0.10
N LYS A 128 9.71 19.89 0.72
CA LYS A 128 9.41 19.73 2.15
C LYS A 128 8.91 18.32 2.46
N ILE A 129 7.95 17.79 1.70
CA ILE A 129 7.39 16.45 1.93
C ILE A 129 8.46 15.37 1.67
N VAL A 130 9.31 15.55 0.65
CA VAL A 130 10.43 14.64 0.38
C VAL A 130 11.39 14.58 1.58
N GLN A 131 11.73 15.74 2.16
CA GLN A 131 12.56 15.81 3.36
C GLN A 131 11.87 15.11 4.54
N GLU A 132 10.63 15.48 4.86
CA GLU A 132 9.86 14.89 5.96
C GLU A 132 9.73 13.37 5.81
N SER A 133 9.48 12.87 4.59
CA SER A 133 9.39 11.43 4.33
C SER A 133 10.71 10.69 4.60
N LEU A 134 11.86 11.28 4.28
CA LEU A 134 13.17 10.71 4.57
C LEU A 134 13.54 10.81 6.05
N GLU A 135 13.09 11.86 6.74
CA GLU A 135 13.25 12.02 8.19
C GLU A 135 12.43 10.95 8.94
N ASP A 136 11.20 10.69 8.52
CA ASP A 136 10.31 9.69 9.13
C ASP A 136 10.87 8.26 9.08
N VAL A 137 11.69 7.95 8.06
CA VAL A 137 12.37 6.65 7.93
C VAL A 137 13.86 6.70 8.32
N LEU A 138 14.32 7.80 8.93
CA LEU A 138 15.68 8.01 9.42
C LEU A 138 16.77 7.95 8.34
N LEU A 139 16.44 8.27 7.09
CA LEU A 139 17.38 8.27 5.96
C LEU A 139 17.81 9.68 5.51
N TRP A 140 17.25 10.73 6.09
CA TRP A 140 17.54 12.10 5.66
C TRP A 140 19.03 12.45 5.76
N ASP A 141 19.66 12.18 6.92
CA ASP A 141 21.05 12.56 7.15
C ASP A 141 22.03 11.86 6.19
N ASP A 142 21.74 10.63 5.80
CA ASP A 142 22.56 9.87 4.86
C ASP A 142 22.37 10.32 3.40
N LEU A 143 21.16 10.75 3.03
CA LEU A 143 20.79 10.96 1.63
C LEU A 143 20.64 12.41 1.21
N LYS A 144 20.51 13.37 2.15
CA LYS A 144 20.25 14.80 1.85
C LYS A 144 21.20 15.44 0.83
N ASN A 145 22.45 15.00 0.79
CA ASN A 145 23.45 15.52 -0.15
C ASN A 145 23.44 14.81 -1.52
N ASN A 146 22.70 13.70 -1.63
CA ASN A 146 22.72 12.81 -2.79
C ASN A 146 21.33 12.58 -3.42
N LEU A 147 20.34 13.45 -3.15
CA LEU A 147 18.97 13.30 -3.62
C LEU A 147 18.81 13.20 -5.15
N LYS A 148 19.79 13.68 -5.90
CA LYS A 148 19.85 13.59 -7.38
C LYS A 148 20.43 12.28 -7.89
N MET A 149 21.04 11.46 -7.02
CA MET A 149 21.55 10.15 -7.36
C MET A 149 20.40 9.20 -7.75
N SER A 150 20.68 8.26 -8.66
CA SER A 150 19.70 7.23 -9.02
C SER A 150 19.35 6.38 -7.78
N ALA A 151 18.06 6.17 -7.55
CA ALA A 151 17.59 5.31 -6.46
C ALA A 151 18.03 3.85 -6.62
N LEU A 152 18.36 3.41 -7.84
CA LEU A 152 18.91 2.07 -8.10
C LEU A 152 20.30 1.85 -7.50
N ASN A 153 21.01 2.92 -7.13
CA ASN A 153 22.35 2.85 -6.53
C ASN A 153 22.30 2.76 -4.99
N LEU A 154 21.12 2.82 -4.40
CA LEU A 154 20.92 2.64 -2.96
C LEU A 154 21.08 1.16 -2.55
N SER A 155 21.45 0.92 -1.30
CA SER A 155 21.40 -0.44 -0.74
C SER A 155 19.96 -0.96 -0.68
N LEU A 156 19.79 -2.28 -0.59
CA LEU A 156 18.45 -2.88 -0.51
C LEU A 156 17.64 -2.39 0.72
N GLU A 157 18.34 -2.06 1.80
CA GLU A 157 17.70 -1.52 3.01
C GLU A 157 17.26 -0.06 2.84
N GLN A 158 17.97 0.70 1.97
CA GLN A 158 17.66 2.10 1.70
C GLN A 158 16.61 2.29 0.59
N GLN A 159 16.38 1.26 -0.24
CA GLN A 159 15.35 1.25 -1.28
C GLN A 159 13.98 0.95 -0.70
#